data_54fbe4bcfe3bf2d11979c7aea37e0d7d
#
_entry.id   54fbe4bcfe3bf2d11979c7aea37e0d7d
#
_cell.length_a   1.000
_cell.length_b   1.000
_cell.length_c   1.000
_cell.angle_alpha   90.00
_cell.angle_beta   90.00
_cell.angle_gamma   90.00
#
_symmetry.space_group_name_H-M   'P 1'
#
loop_
_entity.id
_entity.type
_entity.pdbx_description
1 polymer ?
#
loop_
_entity_poly.entity_id
_entity_poly.type
_entity_poly.pdbx_seq_one_letter_code
_entity_poly.pdbx_strand_id
1 'polypeptide(L)'
;MIMGRVLGAVMAAMLVAMPVRAAVEIQEVTSPGGIAAWLVEEPSIPFVALELRFRGGASLDEDGKRGAINLMTALLEEGAGDMDAQEFAAARDALASSFGFDVGDDSLSVSARFLSENRDASVALLRKALASPRFDSDAIERVRAQVISNIRSSAKDPNHIAGRTFDNLAFGDHPYGTSRSGTEDSVQALTRDDLLTAKDRVIARDRVYVSAVGDIDAETLGQVIDRLLADLPETGAPMPPVADLVLEPGVTVVDYDSPQSVVMFGHEGIDRHDPDFFAAYVLNHIVGGGGFGARLMEELREKRGLTYGTASYLVPMDLAATYQGSFASANDKVAEAVGLVRDIWTDVARNGVTAEELAAAKTYLTGAYPLRFDGNAPIARILVGMQMDDLPTSYVETRNAKVEAVTLEDVARVAARILRPEGLHFVVVGRPEGLSAAN
;
A
#
# COMPACT_ATOMS: atom_id res chain seq x y z
N MET A 1 41.27 28.47 -67.02
CA MET A 1 41.47 27.18 -66.33
C MET A 1 41.97 27.48 -64.91
N ILE A 2 41.05 27.71 -63.98
CA ILE A 2 41.38 27.80 -62.55
C ILE A 2 40.24 27.16 -61.79
N MET A 3 40.54 26.02 -61.21
CA MET A 3 39.62 25.23 -60.42
C MET A 3 39.63 25.73 -58.98
N GLY A 4 38.58 26.43 -58.59
CA GLY A 4 38.35 26.91 -57.21
C GLY A 4 37.86 25.78 -56.34
N ARG A 5 38.67 25.41 -55.34
CA ARG A 5 38.22 24.50 -54.25
C ARG A 5 37.34 25.29 -53.27
N VAL A 6 36.06 24.91 -53.23
CA VAL A 6 35.17 25.32 -52.13
C VAL A 6 35.28 24.30 -51.04
N LEU A 7 35.91 24.68 -49.93
CA LEU A 7 35.94 23.91 -48.69
C LEU A 7 34.60 24.21 -47.96
N GLY A 8 33.66 23.30 -48.03
CA GLY A 8 32.47 23.33 -47.19
C GLY A 8 32.81 22.86 -45.76
N ALA A 9 32.85 23.78 -44.84
CA ALA A 9 32.91 23.47 -43.41
C ALA A 9 31.54 22.93 -42.96
N VAL A 10 31.42 21.61 -42.80
CA VAL A 10 30.29 20.99 -42.11
C VAL A 10 30.53 21.16 -40.62
N MET A 11 29.86 22.17 -40.06
CA MET A 11 29.80 22.37 -38.62
C MET A 11 28.76 21.37 -38.06
N ALA A 12 29.24 20.22 -37.58
CA ALA A 12 28.43 19.24 -36.87
C ALA A 12 28.13 19.84 -35.48
N ALA A 13 26.96 20.44 -35.34
CA ALA A 13 26.41 20.78 -34.03
C ALA A 13 26.08 19.44 -33.32
N MET A 14 26.96 18.99 -32.46
CA MET A 14 26.63 17.99 -31.45
C MET A 14 25.62 18.61 -30.50
N LEU A 15 24.33 18.37 -30.75
CA LEU A 15 23.31 18.47 -29.72
C LEU A 15 23.65 17.44 -28.64
N VAL A 16 24.31 17.89 -27.61
CA VAL A 16 24.38 17.15 -26.34
C VAL A 16 22.92 17.14 -25.83
N ALA A 17 22.20 16.06 -26.14
CA ALA A 17 20.95 15.75 -25.47
C ALA A 17 21.32 15.50 -23.98
N MET A 18 21.31 16.56 -23.18
CA MET A 18 21.25 16.37 -21.74
C MET A 18 19.98 15.59 -21.48
N PRO A 19 20.04 14.48 -20.73
CA PRO A 19 18.82 13.84 -20.29
C PRO A 19 18.07 14.90 -19.48
N VAL A 20 16.94 15.38 -20.01
CA VAL A 20 15.96 16.13 -19.24
C VAL A 20 15.44 15.09 -18.25
N ARG A 21 16.09 14.99 -17.10
CA ARG A 21 15.43 14.45 -15.93
C ARG A 21 14.31 15.44 -15.64
N ALA A 22 13.10 15.08 -15.94
CA ALA A 22 11.94 15.69 -15.30
C ALA A 22 12.05 15.29 -13.82
N ALA A 23 12.87 15.99 -13.06
CA ALA A 23 12.88 15.90 -11.61
C ALA A 23 11.54 16.44 -11.17
N VAL A 24 10.75 15.62 -10.50
CA VAL A 24 9.51 16.06 -9.85
C VAL A 24 9.94 17.05 -8.76
N GLU A 25 9.69 18.35 -8.98
CA GLU A 25 10.02 19.40 -8.01
C GLU A 25 8.97 19.40 -6.90
N ILE A 26 9.33 18.87 -5.74
CA ILE A 26 8.46 18.78 -4.58
C ILE A 26 8.66 20.00 -3.70
N GLN A 27 7.59 20.77 -3.51
CA GLN A 27 7.55 21.90 -2.58
C GLN A 27 6.94 21.46 -1.25
N GLU A 28 7.61 21.78 -0.15
CA GLU A 28 7.05 21.63 1.20
C GLU A 28 6.25 22.89 1.54
N VAL A 29 4.96 22.72 1.77
CA VAL A 29 4.01 23.78 2.05
C VAL A 29 3.52 23.64 3.48
N THR A 30 3.45 24.74 4.22
CA THR A 30 2.75 24.79 5.51
C THR A 30 1.57 25.73 5.37
N SER A 31 0.36 25.24 5.63
CA SER A 31 -0.83 26.09 5.59
C SER A 31 -0.79 27.16 6.69
N PRO A 32 -1.55 28.28 6.56
CA PRO A 32 -1.69 29.24 7.66
C PRO A 32 -2.14 28.62 8.99
N GLY A 33 -2.93 27.54 8.95
CA GLY A 33 -3.35 26.76 10.11
C GLY A 33 -2.31 25.77 10.65
N GLY A 34 -1.12 25.70 10.04
CA GLY A 34 0.00 24.87 10.52
C GLY A 34 0.02 23.44 9.99
N ILE A 35 -0.80 23.08 9.02
CA ILE A 35 -0.82 21.74 8.40
C ILE A 35 0.26 21.65 7.32
N ALA A 36 1.13 20.65 7.42
CA ALA A 36 2.15 20.38 6.41
C ALA A 36 1.55 19.66 5.20
N ALA A 37 2.03 20.01 4.01
CA ALA A 37 1.65 19.36 2.76
C ALA A 37 2.82 19.36 1.77
N TRP A 38 2.79 18.42 0.82
CA TRP A 38 3.73 18.40 -0.29
C TRP A 38 3.01 18.70 -1.61
N LEU A 39 3.62 19.57 -2.42
CA LEU A 39 3.06 20.07 -3.66
C LEU A 39 4.00 19.79 -4.83
N VAL A 40 3.41 19.38 -5.96
CA VAL A 40 4.04 19.47 -7.28
C VAL A 40 3.14 20.31 -8.16
N GLU A 41 3.61 21.49 -8.55
CA GLU A 41 2.87 22.37 -9.46
C GLU A 41 2.98 21.84 -10.90
N GLU A 42 1.83 21.54 -11.53
CA GLU A 42 1.73 21.09 -12.92
C GLU A 42 0.54 21.80 -13.60
N PRO A 43 0.72 23.05 -14.05
CA PRO A 43 -0.37 23.87 -14.59
C PRO A 43 -0.71 23.54 -16.05
N SER A 44 -0.04 22.59 -16.69
CA SER A 44 -0.28 22.26 -18.10
C SER A 44 -1.64 21.63 -18.34
N ILE A 45 -2.24 21.02 -17.31
CA ILE A 45 -3.57 20.43 -17.36
C ILE A 45 -4.40 21.02 -16.21
N PRO A 46 -5.57 21.63 -16.48
CA PRO A 46 -6.33 22.42 -15.51
C PRO A 46 -7.10 21.52 -14.51
N PHE A 47 -6.42 20.65 -13.79
CA PHE A 47 -6.99 19.86 -12.71
C PHE A 47 -5.98 19.64 -11.58
N VAL A 48 -6.50 19.32 -10.41
CA VAL A 48 -5.73 19.00 -9.22
C VAL A 48 -6.05 17.58 -8.78
N ALA A 49 -5.01 16.82 -8.46
CA ALA A 49 -5.08 15.58 -7.68
C ALA A 49 -4.64 15.89 -6.25
N LEU A 50 -5.55 15.68 -5.30
CA LEU A 50 -5.34 15.89 -3.88
C LEU A 50 -5.45 14.54 -3.16
N GLU A 51 -4.45 14.21 -2.36
CA GLU A 51 -4.43 13.00 -1.55
C GLU A 51 -4.25 13.38 -0.07
N LEU A 52 -5.10 12.80 0.78
CA LEU A 52 -4.95 12.87 2.23
C LEU A 52 -4.81 11.46 2.79
N ARG A 53 -3.98 11.33 3.81
CA ARG A 53 -3.85 10.12 4.61
C ARG A 53 -3.99 10.46 6.08
N PHE A 54 -4.88 9.76 6.75
CA PHE A 54 -5.02 9.83 8.20
C PHE A 54 -4.41 8.57 8.80
N ARG A 55 -3.31 8.73 9.57
CA ARG A 55 -2.61 7.58 10.18
C ARG A 55 -3.50 6.86 11.19
N GLY A 56 -3.43 5.51 11.22
CA GLY A 56 -4.09 4.63 12.18
C GLY A 56 -5.23 3.78 11.62
N GLY A 57 -5.88 4.21 10.54
CA GLY A 57 -6.86 3.40 9.80
C GLY A 57 -7.83 2.59 10.66
N ALA A 58 -8.12 1.37 10.20
CA ALA A 58 -9.00 0.44 10.89
C ALA A 58 -8.43 -0.09 12.22
N SER A 59 -7.13 0.06 12.47
CA SER A 59 -6.53 -0.29 13.77
C SER A 59 -7.05 0.58 14.92
N LEU A 60 -7.71 1.70 14.59
CA LEU A 60 -8.34 2.59 15.57
C LEU A 60 -9.80 2.25 15.87
N ASP A 61 -10.35 1.15 15.39
CA ASP A 61 -11.67 0.68 15.81
C ASP A 61 -11.72 0.57 17.35
N GLU A 62 -12.86 0.91 17.92
CA GLU A 62 -13.10 0.74 19.36
C GLU A 62 -13.29 -0.74 19.69
N ASP A 63 -12.90 -1.13 20.90
CA ASP A 63 -13.08 -2.50 21.39
C ASP A 63 -14.54 -2.95 21.25
N GLY A 64 -14.75 -4.11 20.63
CA GLY A 64 -16.08 -4.63 20.34
C GLY A 64 -16.80 -3.99 19.15
N LYS A 65 -16.19 -2.99 18.49
CA LYS A 65 -16.76 -2.28 17.33
C LYS A 65 -15.94 -2.52 16.04
N ARG A 66 -15.22 -3.64 15.94
CA ARG A 66 -14.39 -3.95 14.77
C ARG A 66 -15.21 -3.92 13.48
N GLY A 67 -14.73 -3.17 12.48
CA GLY A 67 -15.41 -2.90 11.23
C GLY A 67 -16.15 -1.56 11.19
N ALA A 68 -16.17 -0.79 12.28
CA ALA A 68 -16.85 0.50 12.34
C ALA A 68 -16.20 1.52 11.40
N ILE A 69 -14.86 1.63 11.41
CA ILE A 69 -14.13 2.53 10.52
C ILE A 69 -14.28 2.12 9.07
N ASN A 70 -14.29 0.81 8.78
CA ASN A 70 -14.52 0.33 7.41
C ASN A 70 -15.92 0.67 6.91
N LEU A 71 -16.96 0.43 7.71
CA LEU A 71 -18.34 0.77 7.35
C LEU A 71 -18.52 2.28 7.23
N MET A 72 -17.97 3.06 8.15
CA MET A 72 -17.97 4.52 8.14
C MET A 72 -17.33 5.06 6.87
N THR A 73 -16.15 4.54 6.49
CA THR A 73 -15.43 4.95 5.27
C THR A 73 -16.27 4.73 4.01
N ALA A 74 -16.95 3.57 3.92
CA ALA A 74 -17.83 3.26 2.80
C ALA A 74 -19.11 4.14 2.73
N LEU A 75 -19.42 4.87 3.79
CA LEU A 75 -20.59 5.73 3.90
C LEU A 75 -20.28 7.22 3.67
N LEU A 76 -19.03 7.64 3.49
CA LEU A 76 -18.67 9.06 3.39
C LEU A 76 -19.26 9.76 2.15
N GLU A 77 -19.57 9.02 1.08
CA GLU A 77 -20.24 9.56 -0.12
C GLU A 77 -21.76 9.34 -0.12
N GLU A 78 -22.32 8.79 0.94
CA GLU A 78 -23.73 8.43 1.03
C GLU A 78 -24.60 9.54 1.67
N GLY A 79 -24.24 10.80 1.36
CA GLY A 79 -24.92 11.99 1.84
C GLY A 79 -24.10 12.75 2.88
N ALA A 80 -24.08 14.08 2.77
CA ALA A 80 -23.33 14.96 3.66
C ALA A 80 -24.00 16.33 3.81
N GLY A 81 -23.96 16.89 5.02
CA GLY A 81 -24.60 18.15 5.35
C GLY A 81 -26.11 18.09 5.12
N ASP A 82 -26.60 18.90 4.22
CA ASP A 82 -28.00 19.00 3.81
C ASP A 82 -28.40 18.09 2.64
N MET A 83 -27.43 17.45 1.99
CA MET A 83 -27.61 16.60 0.80
C MET A 83 -27.75 15.13 1.17
N ASP A 84 -28.76 14.46 0.64
CA ASP A 84 -28.82 12.98 0.65
C ASP A 84 -27.81 12.36 -0.32
N ALA A 85 -27.77 11.03 -0.41
CA ALA A 85 -26.83 10.31 -1.26
C ALA A 85 -26.96 10.65 -2.76
N GLN A 86 -28.17 10.84 -3.26
CA GLN A 86 -28.41 11.18 -4.65
C GLN A 86 -28.04 12.63 -4.95
N GLU A 87 -28.40 13.54 -4.06
CA GLU A 87 -28.03 14.97 -4.16
C GLU A 87 -26.52 15.17 -4.09
N PHE A 88 -25.84 14.45 -3.18
CA PHE A 88 -24.38 14.47 -3.06
C PHE A 88 -23.70 13.97 -4.34
N ALA A 89 -24.14 12.83 -4.87
CA ALA A 89 -23.60 12.26 -6.10
C ALA A 89 -23.85 13.20 -7.29
N ALA A 90 -25.05 13.78 -7.42
CA ALA A 90 -25.38 14.75 -8.47
C ALA A 90 -24.51 16.03 -8.36
N ALA A 91 -24.27 16.53 -7.14
CA ALA A 91 -23.41 17.69 -6.93
C ALA A 91 -21.95 17.40 -7.30
N ARG A 92 -21.42 16.23 -6.93
CA ARG A 92 -20.07 15.79 -7.32
C ARG A 92 -19.93 15.67 -8.83
N ASP A 93 -20.91 15.05 -9.50
CA ASP A 93 -20.87 14.83 -10.95
C ASP A 93 -21.00 16.16 -11.71
N ALA A 94 -21.84 17.10 -11.23
CA ALA A 94 -21.97 18.44 -11.81
C ALA A 94 -20.66 19.26 -11.74
N LEU A 95 -19.81 18.98 -10.76
CA LEU A 95 -18.47 19.58 -10.60
C LEU A 95 -17.38 18.86 -11.41
N ALA A 96 -17.72 17.78 -12.12
CA ALA A 96 -16.75 16.87 -12.73
C ALA A 96 -15.64 16.43 -11.75
N SER A 97 -16.02 16.25 -10.48
CA SER A 97 -15.12 15.82 -9.42
C SER A 97 -15.22 14.32 -9.19
N SER A 98 -14.15 13.72 -8.69
CA SER A 98 -14.19 12.36 -8.18
C SER A 98 -13.54 12.31 -6.82
N PHE A 99 -14.19 11.63 -5.90
CA PHE A 99 -13.67 11.33 -4.58
C PHE A 99 -13.52 9.81 -4.42
N GLY A 100 -12.61 9.40 -3.59
CA GLY A 100 -12.41 8.00 -3.24
C GLY A 100 -11.97 7.91 -1.79
N PHE A 101 -12.56 6.97 -1.07
CA PHE A 101 -12.27 6.72 0.33
C PHE A 101 -11.91 5.25 0.48
N ASP A 102 -10.78 5.00 1.11
CA ASP A 102 -10.31 3.63 1.36
C ASP A 102 -9.66 3.54 2.73
N VAL A 103 -9.72 2.35 3.35
CA VAL A 103 -9.13 2.13 4.66
C VAL A 103 -8.30 0.86 4.70
N GLY A 104 -7.06 1.03 5.12
CA GLY A 104 -6.14 -0.04 5.55
C GLY A 104 -6.12 -0.15 7.07
N ASP A 105 -5.23 -0.99 7.58
CA ASP A 105 -5.02 -1.08 9.02
C ASP A 105 -4.31 0.18 9.55
N ASP A 106 -3.34 0.72 8.82
CA ASP A 106 -2.49 1.84 9.25
C ASP A 106 -2.94 3.21 8.75
N SER A 107 -3.89 3.28 7.84
CA SER A 107 -4.36 4.57 7.32
C SER A 107 -5.77 4.54 6.75
N LEU A 108 -6.46 5.67 6.86
CA LEU A 108 -7.59 6.03 6.03
C LEU A 108 -7.12 6.98 4.94
N SER A 109 -7.43 6.67 3.69
CA SER A 109 -7.03 7.43 2.51
C SER A 109 -8.21 8.17 1.91
N VAL A 110 -8.00 9.41 1.51
CA VAL A 110 -8.94 10.23 0.77
C VAL A 110 -8.24 10.72 -0.49
N SER A 111 -8.77 10.31 -1.65
CA SER A 111 -8.33 10.76 -2.96
C SER A 111 -9.36 11.71 -3.54
N ALA A 112 -8.95 12.85 -4.05
CA ALA A 112 -9.84 13.77 -4.75
C ALA A 112 -9.21 14.25 -6.05
N ARG A 113 -10.02 14.33 -7.10
CA ARG A 113 -9.66 14.97 -8.38
C ARG A 113 -10.75 15.95 -8.76
N PHE A 114 -10.35 17.15 -9.15
CA PHE A 114 -11.27 18.21 -9.54
C PHE A 114 -10.61 19.19 -10.53
N LEU A 115 -11.41 19.78 -11.38
CA LEU A 115 -10.98 20.83 -12.30
C LEU A 115 -10.63 22.10 -11.52
N SER A 116 -9.61 22.84 -11.97
CA SER A 116 -9.17 24.09 -11.34
C SER A 116 -10.29 25.12 -11.22
N GLU A 117 -11.16 25.23 -12.23
CA GLU A 117 -12.34 26.11 -12.24
C GLU A 117 -13.40 25.74 -11.19
N ASN A 118 -13.49 24.44 -10.82
CA ASN A 118 -14.46 23.92 -9.86
C ASN A 118 -13.85 23.66 -8.46
N ARG A 119 -12.58 24.02 -8.25
CA ARG A 119 -11.80 23.71 -7.05
C ARG A 119 -12.53 24.07 -5.76
N ASP A 120 -12.98 25.30 -5.62
CA ASP A 120 -13.55 25.78 -4.35
C ASP A 120 -14.88 25.06 -4.01
N ALA A 121 -15.72 24.82 -5.02
CA ALA A 121 -16.96 24.06 -4.85
C ALA A 121 -16.69 22.57 -4.54
N SER A 122 -15.70 21.96 -5.20
CA SER A 122 -15.29 20.58 -4.98
C SER A 122 -14.72 20.38 -3.58
N VAL A 123 -13.87 21.31 -3.13
CA VAL A 123 -13.30 21.30 -1.75
C VAL A 123 -14.41 21.48 -0.71
N ALA A 124 -15.39 22.36 -0.96
CA ALA A 124 -16.52 22.54 -0.05
C ALA A 124 -17.40 21.27 0.03
N LEU A 125 -17.58 20.56 -1.07
CA LEU A 125 -18.31 19.29 -1.10
C LEU A 125 -17.54 18.18 -0.35
N LEU A 126 -16.24 18.05 -0.59
CA LEU A 126 -15.38 17.09 0.11
C LEU A 126 -15.34 17.36 1.64
N ARG A 127 -15.25 18.65 2.03
CA ARG A 127 -15.33 19.05 3.44
C ARG A 127 -16.61 18.56 4.10
N LYS A 128 -17.77 18.69 3.43
CA LYS A 128 -19.05 18.18 3.95
C LYS A 128 -18.98 16.66 4.19
N ALA A 129 -18.42 15.90 3.23
CA ALA A 129 -18.26 14.46 3.37
C ALA A 129 -17.42 14.06 4.60
N LEU A 130 -16.31 14.78 4.83
CA LEU A 130 -15.39 14.48 5.94
C LEU A 130 -15.90 14.96 7.30
N ALA A 131 -16.48 16.18 7.35
CA ALA A 131 -16.84 16.82 8.60
C ALA A 131 -18.27 16.51 9.05
N SER A 132 -19.21 16.36 8.12
CA SER A 132 -20.64 16.26 8.40
C SER A 132 -21.33 15.18 7.57
N PRO A 133 -20.82 13.93 7.55
CA PRO A 133 -21.53 12.85 6.88
C PRO A 133 -22.88 12.61 7.57
N ARG A 134 -23.91 12.32 6.80
CA ARG A 134 -25.28 12.17 7.34
C ARG A 134 -25.49 10.85 8.05
N PHE A 135 -24.95 9.78 7.47
CA PHE A 135 -25.17 8.41 7.92
C PHE A 135 -26.69 8.15 8.13
N ASP A 136 -27.47 8.41 7.08
CA ASP A 136 -28.89 8.14 7.07
C ASP A 136 -29.18 6.65 7.23
N SER A 137 -30.27 6.28 7.87
CA SER A 137 -30.57 4.90 8.25
C SER A 137 -30.68 3.97 7.04
N ASP A 138 -31.25 4.43 5.94
CA ASP A 138 -31.39 3.67 4.70
C ASP A 138 -30.03 3.47 3.99
N ALA A 139 -29.15 4.49 4.01
CA ALA A 139 -27.78 4.36 3.52
C ALA A 139 -26.98 3.37 4.37
N ILE A 140 -27.06 3.49 5.71
CA ILE A 140 -26.41 2.54 6.63
C ILE A 140 -26.86 1.10 6.33
N GLU A 141 -28.17 0.85 6.24
CA GLU A 141 -28.66 -0.52 5.99
C GLU A 141 -28.21 -1.06 4.62
N ARG A 142 -28.22 -0.24 3.59
CA ARG A 142 -27.80 -0.64 2.25
C ARG A 142 -26.31 -0.96 2.21
N VAL A 143 -25.45 -0.07 2.73
CA VAL A 143 -23.99 -0.27 2.74
C VAL A 143 -23.57 -1.40 3.69
N ARG A 144 -24.24 -1.51 4.87
CA ARG A 144 -24.07 -2.64 5.79
C ARG A 144 -24.32 -3.98 5.10
N ALA A 145 -25.45 -4.09 4.38
CA ALA A 145 -25.78 -5.31 3.64
C ALA A 145 -24.69 -5.64 2.60
N GLN A 146 -24.13 -4.62 1.93
CA GLN A 146 -23.01 -4.81 1.00
C GLN A 146 -21.74 -5.29 1.71
N VAL A 147 -21.38 -4.68 2.85
CA VAL A 147 -20.20 -5.07 3.66
C VAL A 147 -20.36 -6.52 4.14
N ILE A 148 -21.53 -6.89 4.67
CA ILE A 148 -21.81 -8.28 5.11
C ILE A 148 -21.73 -9.25 3.93
N SER A 149 -22.24 -8.86 2.76
CA SER A 149 -22.13 -9.69 1.54
C SER A 149 -20.66 -9.90 1.16
N ASN A 150 -19.84 -8.87 1.24
CA ASN A 150 -18.40 -8.95 0.98
C ASN A 150 -17.70 -9.85 2.01
N ILE A 151 -18.02 -9.74 3.31
CA ILE A 151 -17.50 -10.61 4.37
C ILE A 151 -17.81 -12.07 4.05
N ARG A 152 -19.09 -12.38 3.69
CA ARG A 152 -19.50 -13.74 3.32
C ARG A 152 -18.81 -14.27 2.07
N SER A 153 -18.57 -13.41 1.09
CA SER A 153 -17.82 -13.77 -0.12
C SER A 153 -16.37 -14.08 0.20
N SER A 154 -15.73 -13.20 0.97
CA SER A 154 -14.33 -13.36 1.38
C SER A 154 -14.10 -14.59 2.26
N ALA A 155 -15.08 -14.95 3.10
CA ALA A 155 -15.03 -16.19 3.90
C ALA A 155 -15.02 -17.48 3.05
N LYS A 156 -15.30 -17.39 1.76
CA LYS A 156 -15.26 -18.50 0.78
C LYS A 156 -14.08 -18.40 -0.18
N ASP A 157 -13.24 -17.38 -0.06
CA ASP A 157 -12.05 -17.22 -0.89
C ASP A 157 -10.85 -17.83 -0.17
N PRO A 158 -10.21 -18.88 -0.71
CA PRO A 158 -9.07 -19.52 -0.06
C PRO A 158 -7.86 -18.59 0.13
N ASN A 159 -7.68 -17.59 -0.74
CA ASN A 159 -6.61 -16.59 -0.55
C ASN A 159 -6.90 -15.71 0.68
N HIS A 160 -8.15 -15.26 0.82
CA HIS A 160 -8.56 -14.48 1.98
C HIS A 160 -8.48 -15.29 3.27
N ILE A 161 -8.92 -16.56 3.23
CA ILE A 161 -8.81 -17.47 4.38
C ILE A 161 -7.34 -17.65 4.78
N ALA A 162 -6.44 -17.87 3.82
CA ALA A 162 -5.00 -18.02 4.09
C ALA A 162 -4.41 -16.76 4.74
N GLY A 163 -4.69 -15.58 4.18
CA GLY A 163 -4.23 -14.31 4.74
C GLY A 163 -4.76 -14.07 6.15
N ARG A 164 -6.06 -14.21 6.35
CA ARG A 164 -6.68 -14.01 7.68
C ARG A 164 -6.18 -14.98 8.74
N THR A 165 -5.98 -16.25 8.34
CA THR A 165 -5.40 -17.25 9.26
C THR A 165 -3.97 -16.88 9.62
N PHE A 166 -3.17 -16.45 8.64
CA PHE A 166 -1.79 -16.00 8.89
C PHE A 166 -1.75 -14.80 9.83
N ASP A 167 -2.55 -13.75 9.55
CA ASP A 167 -2.59 -12.55 10.38
C ASP A 167 -3.02 -12.85 11.82
N ASN A 168 -4.03 -13.71 11.99
CA ASN A 168 -4.47 -14.13 13.33
C ASN A 168 -3.40 -14.89 14.09
N LEU A 169 -2.69 -15.81 13.43
CA LEU A 169 -1.56 -16.54 14.03
C LEU A 169 -0.38 -15.61 14.33
N ALA A 170 -0.17 -14.59 13.49
CA ALA A 170 0.95 -13.68 13.63
C ALA A 170 0.74 -12.64 14.73
N PHE A 171 -0.47 -12.13 14.89
CA PHE A 171 -0.74 -10.96 15.71
C PHE A 171 -1.79 -11.16 16.83
N GLY A 172 -2.46 -12.32 16.87
CA GLY A 172 -3.43 -12.66 17.92
C GLY A 172 -4.53 -11.60 18.06
N ASP A 173 -4.66 -11.07 19.29
CA ASP A 173 -5.71 -10.08 19.63
C ASP A 173 -5.37 -8.64 19.18
N HIS A 174 -4.17 -8.38 18.69
CA HIS A 174 -3.83 -7.07 18.13
C HIS A 174 -4.75 -6.74 16.93
N PRO A 175 -5.09 -5.47 16.66
CA PRO A 175 -5.92 -5.10 15.48
C PRO A 175 -5.46 -5.74 14.17
N TYR A 176 -4.16 -5.92 13.94
CA TYR A 176 -3.62 -6.62 12.77
C TYR A 176 -4.02 -8.10 12.70
N GLY A 177 -4.25 -8.75 13.82
CA GLY A 177 -4.71 -10.13 13.91
C GLY A 177 -6.21 -10.29 13.64
N THR A 178 -6.98 -9.21 13.44
CA THR A 178 -8.42 -9.24 13.24
C THR A 178 -8.85 -8.64 11.89
N SER A 179 -10.02 -8.99 11.37
CA SER A 179 -10.48 -8.44 10.09
C SER A 179 -10.82 -6.95 10.21
N ARG A 180 -10.20 -6.10 9.38
CA ARG A 180 -10.56 -4.67 9.31
C ARG A 180 -12.02 -4.43 8.89
N SER A 181 -12.63 -5.37 8.18
CA SER A 181 -14.06 -5.31 7.83
C SER A 181 -14.98 -5.77 8.96
N GLY A 182 -14.42 -6.23 10.08
CA GLY A 182 -15.18 -6.84 11.17
C GLY A 182 -15.68 -8.25 10.85
N THR A 183 -16.68 -8.68 11.62
CA THR A 183 -17.47 -9.91 11.41
C THR A 183 -18.91 -9.55 11.04
N GLU A 184 -19.70 -10.52 10.58
CA GLU A 184 -21.13 -10.29 10.33
C GLU A 184 -21.82 -9.74 11.60
N ASP A 185 -21.55 -10.35 12.75
CA ASP A 185 -22.18 -9.96 14.03
C ASP A 185 -21.72 -8.56 14.47
N SER A 186 -20.40 -8.24 14.40
CA SER A 186 -19.92 -6.93 14.80
C SER A 186 -20.49 -5.83 13.89
N VAL A 187 -20.50 -6.04 12.57
CA VAL A 187 -21.03 -5.05 11.61
C VAL A 187 -22.55 -4.91 11.74
N GLN A 188 -23.29 -6.00 12.01
CA GLN A 188 -24.73 -5.95 12.23
C GLN A 188 -25.10 -5.14 13.49
N ALA A 189 -24.26 -5.15 14.52
CA ALA A 189 -24.50 -4.46 15.78
C ALA A 189 -24.12 -2.96 15.76
N LEU A 190 -23.41 -2.48 14.72
CA LEU A 190 -23.01 -1.08 14.63
C LEU A 190 -24.19 -0.15 14.52
N THR A 191 -24.16 0.93 15.25
CA THR A 191 -25.13 2.01 15.25
C THR A 191 -24.59 3.25 14.52
N ARG A 192 -25.47 4.21 14.24
CA ARG A 192 -25.05 5.52 13.69
C ARG A 192 -24.04 6.23 14.60
N ASP A 193 -24.24 6.17 15.91
CA ASP A 193 -23.35 6.82 16.87
C ASP A 193 -21.96 6.15 16.89
N ASP A 194 -21.88 4.82 16.69
CA ASP A 194 -20.60 4.12 16.50
C ASP A 194 -19.86 4.62 15.26
N LEU A 195 -20.58 4.90 14.15
CA LEU A 195 -19.97 5.43 12.93
C LEU A 195 -19.46 6.87 13.10
N LEU A 196 -20.20 7.71 13.81
CA LEU A 196 -19.75 9.08 14.15
C LEU A 196 -18.51 9.03 15.05
N THR A 197 -18.52 8.14 16.04
CA THR A 197 -17.34 7.91 16.89
C THR A 197 -16.16 7.41 16.08
N ALA A 198 -16.36 6.43 15.20
CA ALA A 198 -15.32 5.90 14.32
C ALA A 198 -14.70 6.99 13.43
N LYS A 199 -15.53 7.88 12.87
CA LYS A 199 -15.07 9.05 12.10
C LYS A 199 -14.13 9.93 12.93
N ASP A 200 -14.56 10.34 14.13
CA ASP A 200 -13.77 11.25 14.97
C ASP A 200 -12.49 10.60 15.52
N ARG A 201 -12.44 9.27 15.59
CA ARG A 201 -11.25 8.52 16.01
C ARG A 201 -10.14 8.55 14.98
N VAL A 202 -10.47 8.53 13.69
CA VAL A 202 -9.46 8.41 12.62
C VAL A 202 -9.31 9.68 11.81
N ILE A 203 -10.38 10.41 11.50
CA ILE A 203 -10.35 11.64 10.69
C ILE A 203 -10.08 12.84 11.60
N ALA A 204 -8.80 13.09 11.94
CA ALA A 204 -8.38 14.16 12.84
C ALA A 204 -7.12 14.87 12.32
N ARG A 205 -6.95 16.14 12.71
CA ARG A 205 -5.89 17.03 12.21
C ARG A 205 -4.49 16.65 12.67
N ASP A 206 -4.37 16.00 13.84
CA ASP A 206 -3.09 15.59 14.44
C ASP A 206 -2.36 14.46 13.68
N ARG A 207 -3.03 13.85 12.71
CA ARG A 207 -2.55 12.64 12.01
C ARG A 207 -2.73 12.66 10.50
N VAL A 208 -3.01 13.83 9.94
CA VAL A 208 -3.24 14.00 8.50
C VAL A 208 -1.94 14.32 7.77
N TYR A 209 -1.71 13.64 6.68
CA TYR A 209 -0.68 13.92 5.68
C TYR A 209 -1.37 14.34 4.40
N VAL A 210 -0.84 15.34 3.72
CA VAL A 210 -1.48 15.94 2.54
C VAL A 210 -0.48 16.06 1.40
N SER A 211 -0.90 15.71 0.20
CA SER A 211 -0.16 16.01 -1.02
C SER A 211 -1.10 16.47 -2.12
N ALA A 212 -0.62 17.38 -2.95
CA ALA A 212 -1.33 17.85 -4.13
C ALA A 212 -0.40 17.87 -5.34
N VAL A 213 -0.95 17.54 -6.51
CA VAL A 213 -0.25 17.64 -7.80
C VAL A 213 -1.22 18.21 -8.83
N GLY A 214 -0.80 19.26 -9.53
CA GLY A 214 -1.60 19.82 -10.60
C GLY A 214 -1.60 21.35 -10.64
N ASP A 215 -2.67 21.90 -11.18
CA ASP A 215 -2.85 23.33 -11.40
C ASP A 215 -3.29 24.05 -10.10
N ILE A 216 -2.37 24.14 -9.16
CA ILE A 216 -2.55 24.83 -7.87
C ILE A 216 -1.19 25.29 -7.36
N ASP A 217 -1.11 26.51 -6.87
CA ASP A 217 0.09 27.06 -6.22
C ASP A 217 0.11 26.81 -4.71
N ALA A 218 1.25 27.06 -4.08
CA ALA A 218 1.47 26.81 -2.65
C ALA A 218 0.56 27.63 -1.73
N GLU A 219 0.30 28.90 -2.05
CA GLU A 219 -0.59 29.77 -1.25
C GLU A 219 -2.02 29.26 -1.29
N THR A 220 -2.51 28.96 -2.50
CA THR A 220 -3.85 28.43 -2.73
C THR A 220 -4.03 27.07 -2.06
N LEU A 221 -3.03 26.18 -2.16
CA LEU A 221 -3.06 24.88 -1.47
C LEU A 221 -3.19 25.05 0.03
N GLY A 222 -2.41 25.94 0.65
CA GLY A 222 -2.50 26.22 2.08
C GLY A 222 -3.91 26.65 2.50
N GLN A 223 -4.55 27.56 1.73
CA GLN A 223 -5.92 27.99 1.99
C GLN A 223 -6.94 26.86 1.79
N VAL A 224 -6.75 26.00 0.78
CA VAL A 224 -7.60 24.83 0.52
C VAL A 224 -7.54 23.87 1.69
N ILE A 225 -6.35 23.54 2.20
CA ILE A 225 -6.15 22.63 3.33
C ILE A 225 -6.84 23.17 4.57
N ASP A 226 -6.62 24.41 4.93
CA ASP A 226 -7.25 25.01 6.12
C ASP A 226 -8.77 24.98 6.05
N ARG A 227 -9.35 25.29 4.88
CA ARG A 227 -10.79 25.21 4.67
C ARG A 227 -11.32 23.77 4.75
N LEU A 228 -10.60 22.84 4.15
CA LEU A 228 -11.01 21.43 4.10
C LEU A 228 -11.02 20.77 5.49
N LEU A 229 -10.03 21.09 6.31
CA LEU A 229 -9.82 20.43 7.60
C LEU A 229 -10.36 21.22 8.79
N ALA A 230 -10.95 22.41 8.57
CA ALA A 230 -11.36 23.35 9.65
C ALA A 230 -12.29 22.74 10.70
N ASP A 231 -13.21 21.88 10.28
CA ASP A 231 -14.25 21.32 11.16
C ASP A 231 -13.88 19.93 11.71
N LEU A 232 -12.68 19.42 11.39
CA LEU A 232 -12.23 18.13 11.89
C LEU A 232 -11.73 18.25 13.35
N PRO A 233 -11.86 17.19 14.14
CA PRO A 233 -11.27 17.12 15.46
C PRO A 233 -9.77 17.47 15.43
N GLU A 234 -9.29 18.15 16.49
CA GLU A 234 -7.85 18.43 16.63
C GLU A 234 -7.05 17.15 16.84
N THR A 235 -7.60 16.23 17.64
CA THR A 235 -6.93 15.00 18.06
C THR A 235 -7.87 13.82 17.89
N GLY A 236 -7.38 12.75 17.25
CA GLY A 236 -8.09 11.49 17.12
C GLY A 236 -7.78 10.49 18.24
N ALA A 237 -8.17 9.23 18.08
CA ALA A 237 -7.89 8.18 19.05
C ALA A 237 -6.38 7.91 19.20
N PRO A 238 -5.90 7.47 20.37
CA PRO A 238 -4.51 7.06 20.54
C PRO A 238 -4.20 5.86 19.63
N MET A 239 -2.96 5.81 19.14
CA MET A 239 -2.49 4.68 18.34
C MET A 239 -2.42 3.42 19.19
N PRO A 240 -2.70 2.23 18.62
CA PRO A 240 -2.46 0.96 19.29
C PRO A 240 -0.97 0.79 19.64
N PRO A 241 -0.63 -0.09 20.58
CA PRO A 241 0.77 -0.43 20.86
C PRO A 241 1.41 -1.12 19.65
N VAL A 242 2.75 -1.17 19.63
CA VAL A 242 3.50 -2.02 18.68
C VAL A 242 3.04 -3.47 18.87
N ALA A 243 2.78 -4.15 17.76
CA ALA A 243 2.33 -5.53 17.76
C ALA A 243 3.50 -6.49 18.03
N ASP A 244 3.33 -7.37 18.98
CA ASP A 244 4.23 -8.52 19.15
C ASP A 244 3.92 -9.56 18.06
N LEU A 245 4.93 -10.00 17.33
CA LEU A 245 4.79 -11.12 16.41
C LEU A 245 4.87 -12.44 17.19
N VAL A 246 3.71 -13.09 17.35
CA VAL A 246 3.60 -14.36 18.10
C VAL A 246 3.54 -15.59 17.19
N LEU A 247 3.90 -15.43 15.92
CA LEU A 247 3.88 -16.50 14.92
C LEU A 247 4.90 -17.59 15.21
N GLU A 248 4.42 -18.76 15.57
CA GLU A 248 5.27 -19.94 15.78
C GLU A 248 5.59 -20.62 14.45
N PRO A 249 6.82 -21.12 14.26
CA PRO A 249 7.18 -21.88 13.06
C PRO A 249 6.31 -23.12 12.87
N GLY A 250 5.96 -23.46 11.62
CA GLY A 250 5.18 -24.68 11.39
C GLY A 250 4.36 -24.69 10.12
N VAL A 251 3.30 -25.50 10.14
CA VAL A 251 2.31 -25.62 9.09
C VAL A 251 0.92 -25.68 9.71
N THR A 252 0.05 -24.78 9.31
CA THR A 252 -1.38 -24.81 9.63
C THR A 252 -2.16 -25.18 8.37
N VAL A 253 -2.95 -26.26 8.44
CA VAL A 253 -3.81 -26.71 7.34
C VAL A 253 -5.26 -26.32 7.67
N VAL A 254 -5.87 -25.57 6.78
CA VAL A 254 -7.31 -25.25 6.81
C VAL A 254 -7.99 -26.12 5.75
N ASP A 255 -8.86 -27.05 6.18
CA ASP A 255 -9.60 -27.91 5.23
C ASP A 255 -10.49 -27.08 4.34
N TYR A 256 -10.26 -27.19 3.04
CA TYR A 256 -11.06 -26.50 2.02
C TYR A 256 -11.17 -27.37 0.77
N ASP A 257 -12.39 -27.56 0.29
CA ASP A 257 -12.68 -28.43 -0.85
C ASP A 257 -12.35 -27.73 -2.17
N SER A 258 -11.09 -27.85 -2.60
CA SER A 258 -10.56 -27.29 -3.83
C SER A 258 -9.55 -28.26 -4.44
N PRO A 259 -9.41 -28.30 -5.77
CA PRO A 259 -8.39 -29.10 -6.45
C PRO A 259 -6.96 -28.57 -6.24
N GLN A 260 -6.84 -27.33 -5.76
CA GLN A 260 -5.57 -26.70 -5.46
C GLN A 260 -5.57 -26.17 -4.03
N SER A 261 -4.45 -26.28 -3.36
CA SER A 261 -4.19 -25.60 -2.09
C SER A 261 -3.58 -24.22 -2.34
N VAL A 262 -4.14 -23.22 -1.65
CA VAL A 262 -3.51 -21.89 -1.54
C VAL A 262 -2.61 -21.87 -0.33
N VAL A 263 -1.40 -21.38 -0.50
CA VAL A 263 -0.39 -21.29 0.55
C VAL A 263 0.00 -19.83 0.77
N MET A 264 -0.06 -19.39 2.00
CA MET A 264 0.59 -18.20 2.49
C MET A 264 1.68 -18.62 3.47
N PHE A 265 2.84 -17.99 3.36
CA PHE A 265 3.95 -18.28 4.25
C PHE A 265 4.66 -16.99 4.69
N GLY A 266 5.34 -17.06 5.80
CA GLY A 266 6.11 -15.91 6.26
C GLY A 266 6.72 -16.11 7.65
N HIS A 267 7.39 -15.07 8.06
CA HIS A 267 8.04 -14.91 9.37
C HIS A 267 8.21 -13.40 9.67
N GLU A 268 8.89 -13.07 10.75
CA GLU A 268 9.30 -11.70 11.08
C GLU A 268 10.06 -11.04 9.91
N GLY A 269 9.70 -9.80 9.61
CA GLY A 269 10.29 -9.02 8.51
C GLY A 269 11.35 -8.03 8.97
N ILE A 270 11.41 -6.91 8.26
CA ILE A 270 12.35 -5.82 8.53
C ILE A 270 11.60 -4.49 8.51
N ASP A 271 11.91 -3.64 9.49
CA ASP A 271 11.34 -2.30 9.59
C ASP A 271 11.74 -1.43 8.38
N ARG A 272 10.85 -0.48 8.02
CA ARG A 272 11.07 0.43 6.91
C ARG A 272 12.29 1.33 7.10
N HIS A 273 12.60 1.69 8.33
CA HIS A 273 13.70 2.56 8.71
C HIS A 273 14.98 1.81 9.09
N ASP A 274 14.97 0.48 9.05
CA ASP A 274 16.17 -0.30 9.28
C ASP A 274 17.27 0.07 8.27
N PRO A 275 18.51 0.30 8.70
CA PRO A 275 19.60 0.65 7.79
C PRO A 275 19.85 -0.40 6.70
N ASP A 276 19.46 -1.64 6.92
CA ASP A 276 19.57 -2.75 5.97
C ASP A 276 18.37 -2.85 5.01
N PHE A 277 17.36 -1.98 5.13
CA PHE A 277 16.13 -2.08 4.34
C PHE A 277 16.38 -2.17 2.83
N PHE A 278 17.31 -1.38 2.27
CA PHE A 278 17.59 -1.44 0.83
C PHE A 278 18.25 -2.74 0.40
N ALA A 279 19.12 -3.30 1.22
CA ALA A 279 19.70 -4.62 0.96
C ALA A 279 18.63 -5.72 1.03
N ALA A 280 17.72 -5.65 2.01
CA ALA A 280 16.56 -6.54 2.11
C ALA A 280 15.60 -6.38 0.92
N TYR A 281 15.37 -5.17 0.48
CA TYR A 281 14.51 -4.87 -0.67
C TYR A 281 15.07 -5.46 -1.98
N VAL A 282 16.38 -5.31 -2.22
CA VAL A 282 17.06 -5.93 -3.36
C VAL A 282 17.06 -7.45 -3.23
N LEU A 283 17.35 -7.98 -2.04
CA LEU A 283 17.27 -9.41 -1.76
C LEU A 283 15.89 -9.99 -2.05
N ASN A 284 14.83 -9.36 -1.54
CA ASN A 284 13.46 -9.81 -1.81
C ASN A 284 13.14 -9.78 -3.30
N HIS A 285 13.60 -8.78 -4.04
CA HIS A 285 13.41 -8.73 -5.50
C HIS A 285 14.01 -9.97 -6.17
N ILE A 286 15.21 -10.39 -5.77
CA ILE A 286 15.89 -11.58 -6.32
C ILE A 286 15.18 -12.87 -5.90
N VAL A 287 14.73 -12.97 -4.64
CA VAL A 287 14.11 -14.19 -4.10
C VAL A 287 12.71 -14.41 -4.66
N GLY A 288 11.84 -13.40 -4.60
CA GLY A 288 10.43 -13.59 -4.99
C GLY A 288 9.71 -12.35 -5.50
N GLY A 289 10.28 -11.14 -5.38
CA GLY A 289 9.64 -9.89 -5.81
C GLY A 289 9.85 -9.54 -7.29
N GLY A 290 10.76 -10.20 -7.99
CA GLY A 290 11.18 -9.88 -9.35
C GLY A 290 10.38 -10.56 -10.48
N GLY A 291 9.20 -11.09 -10.19
CA GLY A 291 8.39 -11.80 -11.18
C GLY A 291 9.10 -13.00 -11.75
N PHE A 292 9.11 -13.16 -13.08
CA PHE A 292 9.73 -14.31 -13.76
C PHE A 292 11.24 -14.45 -13.53
N GLY A 293 11.94 -13.38 -13.21
CA GLY A 293 13.37 -13.41 -12.90
C GLY A 293 13.71 -13.78 -11.47
N ALA A 294 12.72 -14.01 -10.60
CA ALA A 294 12.93 -14.36 -9.21
C ALA A 294 13.13 -15.85 -9.00
N ARG A 295 13.97 -16.25 -8.03
CA ARG A 295 14.28 -17.66 -7.72
C ARG A 295 13.03 -18.49 -7.44
N LEU A 296 12.05 -17.96 -6.71
CA LEU A 296 10.79 -18.67 -6.46
C LEU A 296 10.08 -19.02 -7.77
N MET A 297 9.96 -18.08 -8.70
CA MET A 297 9.31 -18.32 -9.98
C MET A 297 10.09 -19.32 -10.84
N GLU A 298 11.41 -19.18 -10.90
CA GLU A 298 12.28 -20.10 -11.64
C GLU A 298 12.16 -21.53 -11.10
N GLU A 299 12.27 -21.70 -9.77
CA GLU A 299 12.34 -23.03 -9.15
C GLU A 299 10.98 -23.72 -9.08
N LEU A 300 9.91 -23.00 -8.64
CA LEU A 300 8.59 -23.61 -8.46
C LEU A 300 7.83 -23.72 -9.78
N ARG A 301 7.91 -22.70 -10.63
CA ARG A 301 7.12 -22.64 -11.87
C ARG A 301 7.90 -23.19 -13.06
N GLU A 302 9.01 -22.54 -13.45
CA GLU A 302 9.66 -22.81 -14.72
C GLU A 302 10.32 -24.20 -14.74
N LYS A 303 11.00 -24.59 -13.68
CA LYS A 303 11.71 -25.87 -13.62
C LYS A 303 10.84 -27.07 -13.25
N ARG A 304 9.79 -26.87 -12.40
CA ARG A 304 9.03 -27.99 -11.81
C ARG A 304 7.53 -27.97 -12.08
N GLY A 305 6.97 -26.85 -12.54
CA GLY A 305 5.55 -26.72 -12.83
C GLY A 305 4.65 -26.96 -11.60
N LEU A 306 5.13 -26.56 -10.42
CA LEU A 306 4.40 -26.76 -9.15
C LEU A 306 3.35 -25.69 -8.93
N THR A 307 3.49 -24.51 -9.55
CA THR A 307 2.57 -23.38 -9.42
C THR A 307 2.46 -22.62 -10.74
N TYR A 308 1.39 -21.84 -10.89
CA TYR A 308 1.27 -20.84 -11.96
C TYR A 308 1.92 -19.51 -11.61
N GLY A 309 2.09 -19.23 -10.32
CA GLY A 309 2.72 -17.99 -9.83
C GLY A 309 3.03 -18.08 -8.35
N THR A 310 4.11 -17.44 -7.97
CA THR A 310 4.55 -17.29 -6.60
C THR A 310 5.26 -15.95 -6.45
N ALA A 311 5.15 -15.35 -5.28
CA ALA A 311 5.85 -14.12 -4.96
C ALA A 311 6.21 -14.07 -3.47
N SER A 312 7.20 -13.25 -3.14
CA SER A 312 7.46 -12.82 -1.76
C SER A 312 7.59 -11.29 -1.68
N TYR A 313 7.32 -10.74 -0.52
CA TYR A 313 7.30 -9.31 -0.29
C TYR A 313 7.62 -8.96 1.17
N LEU A 314 8.31 -7.86 1.36
CA LEU A 314 8.47 -7.23 2.66
C LEU A 314 7.21 -6.44 2.97
N VAL A 315 6.67 -6.60 4.17
CA VAL A 315 5.47 -5.90 4.66
C VAL A 315 5.85 -5.10 5.90
N PRO A 316 6.49 -3.92 5.72
CA PRO A 316 6.68 -2.98 6.81
C PRO A 316 5.33 -2.29 7.07
N MET A 317 4.80 -2.48 8.28
CA MET A 317 3.60 -1.81 8.78
C MET A 317 4.01 -0.78 9.84
N ASP A 318 3.11 0.11 10.23
CA ASP A 318 3.41 1.13 11.26
C ASP A 318 3.78 0.49 12.62
N LEU A 319 3.18 -0.66 12.95
CA LEU A 319 3.30 -1.29 14.27
C LEU A 319 3.93 -2.69 14.24
N ALA A 320 4.35 -3.19 13.07
CA ALA A 320 5.00 -4.49 12.92
C ALA A 320 5.73 -4.58 11.57
N ALA A 321 6.51 -5.64 11.38
CA ALA A 321 7.05 -5.97 10.07
C ALA A 321 7.03 -7.49 9.86
N THR A 322 6.59 -7.92 8.68
CA THR A 322 6.63 -9.33 8.26
C THR A 322 7.32 -9.48 6.91
N TYR A 323 7.87 -10.68 6.68
CA TYR A 323 8.30 -11.11 5.36
C TYR A 323 7.37 -12.24 4.95
N GLN A 324 6.60 -12.00 3.92
CA GLN A 324 5.52 -12.89 3.48
C GLN A 324 5.75 -13.37 2.05
N GLY A 325 5.07 -14.45 1.70
CA GLY A 325 4.96 -14.91 0.33
C GLY A 325 3.75 -15.81 0.14
N SER A 326 3.40 -16.07 -1.11
CA SER A 326 2.25 -16.88 -1.43
C SER A 326 2.40 -17.62 -2.75
N PHE A 327 1.68 -18.73 -2.87
CA PHE A 327 1.51 -19.50 -4.12
C PHE A 327 0.26 -20.38 -4.04
N ALA A 328 -0.18 -20.90 -5.18
CA ALA A 328 -1.17 -21.97 -5.25
C ALA A 328 -0.57 -23.18 -5.97
N SER A 329 -0.86 -24.39 -5.49
CA SER A 329 -0.35 -25.63 -6.05
C SER A 329 -1.41 -26.74 -6.00
N ALA A 330 -1.30 -27.74 -6.86
CA ALA A 330 -2.14 -28.93 -6.81
C ALA A 330 -1.95 -29.64 -5.45
N ASN A 331 -3.01 -30.24 -4.92
CA ASN A 331 -3.00 -30.86 -3.60
C ASN A 331 -1.92 -31.95 -3.44
N ASP A 332 -1.64 -32.69 -4.49
CA ASP A 332 -0.59 -33.72 -4.55
C ASP A 332 0.84 -33.17 -4.68
N LYS A 333 1.00 -31.88 -4.98
CA LYS A 333 2.31 -31.22 -5.22
C LYS A 333 2.66 -30.17 -4.17
N VAL A 334 1.70 -29.73 -3.36
CA VAL A 334 1.91 -28.62 -2.44
C VAL A 334 2.98 -28.92 -1.38
N ALA A 335 3.12 -30.17 -0.94
CA ALA A 335 4.16 -30.57 0.01
C ALA A 335 5.57 -30.38 -0.56
N GLU A 336 5.78 -30.74 -1.83
CA GLU A 336 7.03 -30.50 -2.56
C GLU A 336 7.31 -28.99 -2.68
N ALA A 337 6.30 -28.20 -3.02
CA ALA A 337 6.44 -26.75 -3.15
C ALA A 337 6.80 -26.07 -1.82
N VAL A 338 6.19 -26.48 -0.70
CA VAL A 338 6.53 -26.00 0.67
C VAL A 338 7.97 -26.34 1.02
N GLY A 339 8.39 -27.59 0.75
CA GLY A 339 9.78 -28.02 0.94
C GLY A 339 10.77 -27.16 0.17
N LEU A 340 10.47 -26.92 -1.11
CA LEU A 340 11.32 -26.14 -2.00
C LEU A 340 11.43 -24.65 -1.56
N VAL A 341 10.36 -24.04 -1.05
CA VAL A 341 10.45 -22.69 -0.46
C VAL A 341 11.44 -22.68 0.72
N ARG A 342 11.38 -23.67 1.62
CA ARG A 342 12.34 -23.78 2.74
C ARG A 342 13.77 -23.95 2.25
N ASP A 343 13.96 -24.76 1.21
CA ASP A 343 15.27 -25.00 0.61
C ASP A 343 15.85 -23.73 -0.02
N ILE A 344 15.03 -22.95 -0.74
CA ILE A 344 15.43 -21.65 -1.30
C ILE A 344 15.81 -20.67 -0.19
N TRP A 345 14.99 -20.54 0.89
CA TRP A 345 15.31 -19.71 2.05
C TRP A 345 16.64 -20.12 2.68
N THR A 346 16.84 -21.43 2.84
CA THR A 346 18.07 -22.00 3.43
C THR A 346 19.29 -21.73 2.55
N ASP A 347 19.15 -21.95 1.23
CA ASP A 347 20.25 -21.72 0.29
C ASP A 347 20.67 -20.25 0.27
N VAL A 348 19.70 -19.34 0.11
CA VAL A 348 19.99 -17.91 0.06
C VAL A 348 20.53 -17.38 1.39
N ALA A 349 20.00 -17.84 2.52
CA ALA A 349 20.53 -17.46 3.84
C ALA A 349 21.99 -17.88 4.05
N ARG A 350 22.42 -19.03 3.48
CA ARG A 350 23.77 -19.57 3.63
C ARG A 350 24.74 -19.08 2.56
N ASN A 351 24.30 -19.04 1.33
CA ASN A 351 25.15 -18.87 0.15
C ASN A 351 24.99 -17.48 -0.50
N GLY A 352 23.97 -16.70 -0.08
CA GLY A 352 23.66 -15.39 -0.67
C GLY A 352 23.10 -15.50 -2.09
N VAL A 353 23.41 -14.49 -2.90
CA VAL A 353 22.99 -14.35 -4.29
C VAL A 353 24.22 -14.19 -5.19
N THR A 354 24.07 -14.40 -6.51
CA THR A 354 25.16 -14.20 -7.45
C THR A 354 25.33 -12.72 -7.81
N ALA A 355 26.49 -12.38 -8.41
CA ALA A 355 26.77 -11.05 -8.91
C ALA A 355 25.82 -10.67 -10.06
N GLU A 356 25.45 -11.64 -10.89
CA GLU A 356 24.55 -11.47 -12.03
C GLU A 356 23.13 -11.16 -11.55
N GLU A 357 22.63 -11.89 -10.54
CA GLU A 357 21.31 -11.63 -9.92
C GLU A 357 21.25 -10.23 -9.32
N LEU A 358 22.30 -9.85 -8.58
CA LEU A 358 22.38 -8.51 -7.99
C LEU A 358 22.38 -7.42 -9.06
N ALA A 359 23.17 -7.58 -10.12
CA ALA A 359 23.26 -6.61 -11.22
C ALA A 359 21.92 -6.48 -11.96
N ALA A 360 21.26 -7.60 -12.26
CA ALA A 360 19.94 -7.63 -12.89
C ALA A 360 18.88 -6.95 -12.01
N ALA A 361 18.85 -7.25 -10.70
CA ALA A 361 17.92 -6.65 -9.76
C ALA A 361 18.10 -5.12 -9.67
N LYS A 362 19.33 -4.63 -9.56
CA LYS A 362 19.63 -3.19 -9.56
C LYS A 362 19.16 -2.52 -10.85
N THR A 363 19.51 -3.09 -12.00
CA THR A 363 19.10 -2.55 -13.31
C THR A 363 17.57 -2.41 -13.41
N TYR A 364 16.84 -3.44 -12.99
CA TYR A 364 15.38 -3.40 -13.01
C TYR A 364 14.81 -2.36 -12.03
N LEU A 365 15.24 -2.42 -10.76
CA LEU A 365 14.71 -1.58 -9.69
C LEU A 365 14.99 -0.09 -9.91
N THR A 366 16.13 0.26 -10.49
CA THR A 366 16.49 1.65 -10.80
C THR A 366 15.83 2.13 -12.08
N GLY A 367 15.72 1.27 -13.09
CA GLY A 367 15.07 1.59 -14.37
C GLY A 367 13.55 1.72 -14.27
N ALA A 368 12.89 0.90 -13.46
CA ALA A 368 11.43 0.95 -13.26
C ALA A 368 10.95 2.10 -12.37
N TYR A 369 11.81 2.62 -11.49
CA TYR A 369 11.38 3.62 -10.50
C TYR A 369 10.88 4.93 -11.11
N PRO A 370 11.53 5.57 -12.09
CA PRO A 370 11.03 6.80 -12.71
C PRO A 370 9.66 6.64 -13.38
N LEU A 371 9.32 5.44 -13.87
CA LEU A 371 8.05 5.17 -14.53
C LEU A 371 6.85 5.23 -13.58
N ARG A 372 7.08 5.26 -12.29
CA ARG A 372 6.02 5.40 -11.27
C ARG A 372 5.49 6.83 -11.17
N PHE A 373 6.24 7.81 -11.67
CA PHE A 373 5.89 9.24 -11.62
C PHE A 373 5.21 9.69 -12.91
N ASP A 374 4.23 8.93 -13.38
CA ASP A 374 3.45 9.23 -14.57
C ASP A 374 2.02 9.63 -14.19
N GLY A 375 1.74 10.94 -14.34
CA GLY A 375 0.44 11.56 -14.05
C GLY A 375 0.25 12.03 -12.60
N ASN A 376 -0.61 13.03 -12.43
CA ASN A 376 -0.80 13.78 -11.18
C ASN A 376 -1.22 12.89 -10.00
N ALA A 377 -2.22 12.03 -10.20
CA ALA A 377 -2.73 11.19 -9.11
C ALA A 377 -1.75 10.12 -8.62
N PRO A 378 -0.99 9.39 -9.48
CA PRO A 378 0.09 8.52 -9.02
C PRO A 378 1.18 9.27 -8.26
N ILE A 379 1.59 10.46 -8.74
CA ILE A 379 2.59 11.28 -8.04
C ILE A 379 2.06 11.69 -6.66
N ALA A 380 0.84 12.25 -6.56
CA ALA A 380 0.26 12.63 -5.28
C ALA A 380 0.23 11.46 -4.28
N ARG A 381 -0.18 10.26 -4.73
CA ARG A 381 -0.17 9.05 -3.87
C ARG A 381 1.22 8.65 -3.41
N ILE A 382 2.24 8.79 -4.25
CA ILE A 382 3.63 8.52 -3.86
C ILE A 382 4.07 9.52 -2.80
N LEU A 383 3.78 10.80 -2.98
CA LEU A 383 4.18 11.86 -2.07
C LEU A 383 3.56 11.69 -0.67
N VAL A 384 2.26 11.42 -0.61
CA VAL A 384 1.59 11.20 0.69
C VAL A 384 2.06 9.90 1.36
N GLY A 385 2.36 8.86 0.57
CA GLY A 385 2.97 7.63 1.08
C GLY A 385 4.37 7.86 1.64
N MET A 386 5.19 8.68 0.97
CA MET A 386 6.50 9.05 1.48
C MET A 386 6.44 9.82 2.81
N GLN A 387 5.45 10.72 2.95
CA GLN A 387 5.21 11.41 4.23
C GLN A 387 4.80 10.43 5.34
N MET A 388 3.95 9.46 5.04
CA MET A 388 3.55 8.41 5.97
C MET A 388 4.75 7.57 6.46
N ASP A 389 5.69 7.32 5.56
CA ASP A 389 6.92 6.57 5.84
C ASP A 389 8.04 7.46 6.41
N ASP A 390 7.77 8.70 6.80
CA ASP A 390 8.76 9.68 7.32
C ASP A 390 9.99 9.83 6.40
N LEU A 391 9.80 9.73 5.07
CA LEU A 391 10.85 9.90 4.07
C LEU A 391 10.96 11.36 3.66
N PRO A 392 12.16 11.90 3.43
CA PRO A 392 12.34 13.27 2.97
C PRO A 392 11.94 13.44 1.50
N THR A 393 11.61 14.67 1.08
CA THR A 393 11.33 15.00 -0.34
C THR A 393 12.45 14.57 -1.27
N SER A 394 13.70 14.67 -0.83
CA SER A 394 14.88 14.21 -1.57
C SER A 394 14.96 12.69 -1.82
N TYR A 395 14.06 11.91 -1.20
CA TYR A 395 14.04 10.47 -1.41
C TYR A 395 13.78 10.08 -2.88
N VAL A 396 12.97 10.84 -3.59
CA VAL A 396 12.70 10.61 -5.03
C VAL A 396 14.01 10.58 -5.83
N GLU A 397 14.93 11.47 -5.52
CA GLU A 397 16.22 11.58 -6.21
C GLU A 397 17.25 10.58 -5.69
N THR A 398 17.26 10.33 -4.38
CA THR A 398 18.32 9.56 -3.69
C THR A 398 18.06 8.06 -3.65
N ARG A 399 16.81 7.62 -3.84
CA ARG A 399 16.41 6.20 -3.74
C ARG A 399 17.21 5.29 -4.68
N ASN A 400 17.41 5.68 -5.93
CA ASN A 400 18.15 4.86 -6.88
C ASN A 400 19.64 4.73 -6.49
N ALA A 401 20.25 5.79 -5.99
CA ALA A 401 21.61 5.71 -5.47
C ALA A 401 21.74 4.74 -4.29
N LYS A 402 20.72 4.67 -3.41
CA LYS A 402 20.69 3.71 -2.30
C LYS A 402 20.60 2.26 -2.80
N VAL A 403 19.82 1.99 -3.86
CA VAL A 403 19.78 0.66 -4.50
C VAL A 403 21.11 0.32 -5.16
N GLU A 404 21.71 1.26 -5.89
CA GLU A 404 23.02 1.05 -6.55
C GLU A 404 24.16 0.81 -5.55
N ALA A 405 24.09 1.40 -4.37
CA ALA A 405 25.10 1.24 -3.33
C ALA A 405 25.10 -0.15 -2.67
N VAL A 406 24.02 -0.93 -2.78
CA VAL A 406 23.93 -2.27 -2.17
C VAL A 406 25.00 -3.20 -2.77
N THR A 407 25.80 -3.83 -1.93
CA THR A 407 26.87 -4.75 -2.32
C THR A 407 26.45 -6.23 -2.17
N LEU A 408 27.21 -7.15 -2.74
CA LEU A 408 27.02 -8.59 -2.49
C LEU A 408 27.20 -8.94 -1.01
N GLU A 409 28.14 -8.27 -0.33
CA GLU A 409 28.40 -8.46 1.10
C GLU A 409 27.18 -8.01 1.93
N ASP A 410 26.56 -6.87 1.58
CA ASP A 410 25.33 -6.40 2.23
C ASP A 410 24.19 -7.38 2.04
N VAL A 411 23.98 -7.87 0.81
CA VAL A 411 22.93 -8.86 0.53
C VAL A 411 23.17 -10.17 1.27
N ALA A 412 24.40 -10.68 1.30
CA ALA A 412 24.74 -11.91 2.03
C ALA A 412 24.54 -11.75 3.54
N ARG A 413 24.99 -10.63 4.12
CA ARG A 413 24.80 -10.30 5.53
C ARG A 413 23.31 -10.21 5.90
N VAL A 414 22.54 -9.51 5.08
CA VAL A 414 21.11 -9.33 5.31
C VAL A 414 20.34 -10.64 5.09
N ALA A 415 20.71 -11.43 4.08
CA ALA A 415 20.11 -12.75 3.87
C ALA A 415 20.28 -13.65 5.10
N ALA A 416 21.48 -13.71 5.67
CA ALA A 416 21.74 -14.47 6.89
C ALA A 416 20.98 -13.94 8.12
N ARG A 417 20.66 -12.63 8.14
CA ARG A 417 19.93 -11.98 9.24
C ARG A 417 18.41 -12.20 9.15
N ILE A 418 17.83 -11.96 7.96
CA ILE A 418 16.36 -11.87 7.82
C ILE A 418 15.72 -13.14 7.27
N LEU A 419 16.43 -13.95 6.46
CA LEU A 419 15.87 -15.20 5.97
C LEU A 419 16.02 -16.27 7.06
N ARG A 420 14.89 -16.63 7.67
CA ARG A 420 14.80 -17.57 8.77
C ARG A 420 14.05 -18.82 8.33
N PRO A 421 14.70 -19.79 7.65
CA PRO A 421 14.01 -20.97 7.15
C PRO A 421 13.35 -21.80 8.26
N GLU A 422 13.96 -21.82 9.45
CA GLU A 422 13.41 -22.44 10.67
C GLU A 422 12.25 -21.65 11.27
N GLY A 423 12.15 -20.35 11.00
CA GLY A 423 11.08 -19.46 11.48
C GLY A 423 9.85 -19.43 10.55
N LEU A 424 9.90 -20.07 9.39
CA LEU A 424 8.80 -20.07 8.44
C LEU A 424 7.56 -20.76 8.99
N HIS A 425 6.43 -20.05 8.93
CA HIS A 425 5.10 -20.62 9.08
C HIS A 425 4.39 -20.66 7.73
N PHE A 426 3.71 -21.77 7.44
CA PHE A 426 2.91 -21.96 6.24
C PHE A 426 1.44 -22.16 6.64
N VAL A 427 0.56 -21.34 6.10
CA VAL A 427 -0.88 -21.55 6.13
C VAL A 427 -1.29 -22.15 4.79
N VAL A 428 -1.86 -23.35 4.82
CA VAL A 428 -2.27 -24.10 3.63
C VAL A 428 -3.78 -24.29 3.65
N VAL A 429 -4.46 -23.64 2.73
CA VAL A 429 -5.93 -23.74 2.60
C VAL A 429 -6.26 -24.67 1.44
N GLY A 430 -6.74 -25.87 1.76
CA GLY A 430 -7.00 -26.93 0.78
C GLY A 430 -7.01 -28.32 1.42
N ARG A 431 -6.80 -29.34 0.60
CA ARG A 431 -6.65 -30.74 1.03
C ARG A 431 -5.28 -31.29 0.60
N PRO A 432 -4.19 -30.76 1.17
CA PRO A 432 -2.83 -31.13 0.75
C PRO A 432 -2.54 -32.61 1.04
N GLU A 433 -1.91 -33.29 0.09
CA GLU A 433 -1.33 -34.61 0.33
C GLU A 433 0.10 -34.46 0.91
N GLY A 434 0.42 -35.28 1.90
CA GLY A 434 1.77 -35.29 2.51
C GLY A 434 2.10 -34.12 3.44
N LEU A 435 1.15 -33.22 3.72
CA LEU A 435 1.24 -32.22 4.78
C LEU A 435 0.18 -32.53 5.83
N SER A 436 0.60 -32.63 7.08
CA SER A 436 -0.29 -32.63 8.23
C SER A 436 -0.03 -31.37 9.06
N ALA A 437 -1.06 -30.84 9.71
CA ALA A 437 -0.85 -29.80 10.72
C ALA A 437 0.20 -30.30 11.73
N ALA A 438 1.17 -29.45 12.04
CA ALA A 438 2.05 -29.72 13.18
C ALA A 438 1.18 -29.70 14.44
N ASN A 439 1.20 -30.79 15.21
CA ASN A 439 0.54 -30.91 16.53
C ASN A 439 1.18 -29.97 17.52
#